data_b6afd01c3fb7fbe911b35a290e808de8
#
_entry.id   b6afd01c3fb7fbe911b35a290e808de8
#
_cell.length_a   1.000
_cell.length_b   1.000
_cell.length_c   1.000
_cell.angle_alpha   90.00
_cell.angle_beta   90.00
_cell.angle_gamma   90.00
#
_symmetry.space_group_name_H-M   'P 1'
#
loop_
_entity.id
_entity.type
_entity.pdbx_description
1 polymer ?
#
loop_
_entity_poly.entity_id
_entity_poly.type
_entity_poly.pdbx_seq_one_letter_code
_entity_poly.pdbx_strand_id
1 'polypeptide(L)'
;MFSTLKQNSIFYIFDKNINPNIKIGKVVNISVNPQNYGLANQEIDITVDVNGDTYEFKKIPSNLSIVSPNKGIIISDNVEDMTKEVEVTINNSQQIIDSIDYHKSIINAKDDLLGILNPRFAKEKE
;
A
#
# COMPACT_ATOMS: atom_id res chain seq x y z
N MET A 1 -14.65 -7.24 8.93
CA MET A 1 -15.35 -6.40 7.92
C MET A 1 -15.69 -5.04 8.49
N PHE A 2 -15.68 -4.05 7.67
CA PHE A 2 -16.01 -2.68 8.10
C PHE A 2 -17.43 -2.58 8.67
N SER A 3 -18.33 -3.47 8.27
CA SER A 3 -19.70 -3.54 8.83
C SER A 3 -19.74 -3.82 10.32
N THR A 4 -18.68 -4.37 10.90
CA THR A 4 -18.60 -4.69 12.32
C THR A 4 -17.96 -3.60 13.16
N LEU A 5 -17.50 -2.52 12.54
CA LEU A 5 -16.90 -1.40 13.25
C LEU A 5 -17.89 -0.73 14.20
N LYS A 6 -17.36 -0.33 15.34
CA LYS A 6 -18.11 0.38 16.37
C LYS A 6 -17.27 1.57 16.83
N GLN A 7 -17.89 2.49 17.56
CA GLN A 7 -17.17 3.55 18.22
C GLN A 7 -16.09 2.95 19.14
N ASN A 8 -14.89 3.50 19.09
CA ASN A 8 -13.70 3.03 19.80
C ASN A 8 -13.06 1.75 19.23
N SER A 9 -13.54 1.20 18.11
CA SER A 9 -12.85 0.12 17.42
C SER A 9 -11.50 0.60 16.94
N ILE A 10 -10.48 -0.28 16.99
CA ILE A 10 -9.15 0.02 16.49
C ILE A 10 -9.18 0.03 14.97
N PHE A 11 -8.47 0.99 14.38
CA PHE A 11 -8.44 1.18 12.93
C PHE A 11 -7.01 1.43 12.47
N TYR A 12 -6.65 0.83 11.34
CA TYR A 12 -5.29 0.88 10.80
C TYR A 12 -5.26 1.64 9.49
N ILE A 13 -4.31 2.55 9.37
CA ILE A 13 -4.10 3.35 8.15
C ILE A 13 -2.66 3.18 7.73
N PHE A 14 -2.45 2.61 6.54
CA PHE A 14 -1.12 2.46 5.93
C PHE A 14 -0.96 3.53 4.86
N ASP A 15 -0.07 4.47 5.10
CA ASP A 15 0.27 5.53 4.16
C ASP A 15 1.59 5.16 3.47
N LYS A 16 1.51 4.84 2.17
CA LYS A 16 2.65 4.43 1.35
C LYS A 16 3.28 5.59 0.57
N ASN A 17 2.82 6.79 0.78
CA ASN A 17 3.33 7.95 0.05
C ASN A 17 4.79 8.25 0.44
N ILE A 18 5.21 9.49 0.51
CA ILE A 18 6.63 9.86 0.62
C ILE A 18 7.38 9.16 1.75
N ASN A 19 6.78 9.08 2.94
CA ASN A 19 7.36 8.41 4.11
C ASN A 19 6.41 7.31 4.58
N PRO A 20 6.61 6.06 4.13
CA PRO A 20 5.70 4.97 4.51
C PRO A 20 5.57 4.86 6.03
N ASN A 21 4.34 4.84 6.51
CA ASN A 21 4.06 4.73 7.93
C ASN A 21 2.71 4.09 8.18
N ILE A 22 2.52 3.60 9.40
CA ILE A 22 1.26 3.04 9.88
C ILE A 22 0.73 3.96 10.97
N LYS A 23 -0.52 4.37 10.84
CA LYS A 23 -1.24 5.08 11.87
C LYS A 23 -2.27 4.14 12.47
N ILE A 24 -2.31 4.09 13.78
CA ILE A 24 -3.30 3.29 14.51
C ILE A 24 -4.19 4.26 15.27
N GLY A 25 -5.47 4.21 14.99
CA GLY A 25 -6.43 5.11 15.60
C GLY A 25 -7.66 4.39 16.12
N LYS A 26 -8.62 5.17 16.54
CA LYS A 26 -9.91 4.67 17.03
C LYS A 26 -11.04 5.29 16.22
N VAL A 27 -12.02 4.48 15.89
CA VAL A 27 -13.22 4.94 15.21
C VAL A 27 -14.01 5.83 16.16
N VAL A 28 -14.33 7.05 15.74
CA VAL A 28 -15.15 7.98 16.52
C VAL A 28 -16.56 8.12 15.98
N ASN A 29 -16.76 7.87 14.69
CA ASN A 29 -18.08 7.94 14.09
C ASN A 29 -18.18 7.05 12.85
N ILE A 30 -19.36 6.48 12.64
CA ILE A 30 -19.70 5.71 11.45
C ILE A 30 -21.07 6.18 10.98
N SER A 31 -21.14 6.54 9.67
CA SER A 31 -22.36 7.00 9.03
C SER A 31 -22.71 6.08 7.88
N VAL A 32 -23.94 5.61 7.84
CA VAL A 32 -24.44 4.75 6.77
C VAL A 32 -25.13 5.62 5.72
N ASN A 33 -24.81 5.40 4.44
CA ASN A 33 -25.49 6.11 3.37
C ASN A 33 -26.95 5.63 3.29
N PRO A 34 -27.95 6.51 3.53
CA PRO A 34 -29.36 6.11 3.53
C PRO A 34 -29.83 5.50 2.22
N GLN A 35 -29.25 5.90 1.09
CA GLN A 35 -29.63 5.38 -0.22
C GLN A 35 -29.19 3.94 -0.42
N ASN A 36 -28.18 3.49 0.31
CA ASN A 36 -27.63 2.14 0.23
C ASN A 36 -28.02 1.28 1.42
N TYR A 37 -28.89 1.78 2.29
CA TYR A 37 -29.30 1.06 3.48
C TYR A 37 -29.98 -0.26 3.13
N GLY A 38 -29.51 -1.34 3.74
CA GLY A 38 -30.05 -2.67 3.50
C GLY A 38 -29.52 -3.40 2.28
N LEU A 39 -28.66 -2.76 1.46
CA LEU A 39 -28.03 -3.41 0.32
C LEU A 39 -26.81 -4.23 0.75
N ALA A 40 -26.53 -5.31 0.00
CA ALA A 40 -25.39 -6.18 0.28
C ALA A 40 -24.04 -5.43 0.20
N ASN A 41 -23.94 -4.44 -0.68
CA ASN A 41 -22.74 -3.62 -0.88
C ASN A 41 -22.92 -2.23 -0.28
N GLN A 42 -23.40 -2.17 0.94
CA GLN A 42 -23.62 -0.93 1.65
C GLN A 42 -22.32 -0.16 1.82
N GLU A 43 -22.36 1.14 1.51
CA GLU A 43 -21.23 2.04 1.73
C GLU A 43 -21.41 2.81 3.03
N ILE A 44 -20.30 3.01 3.74
CA ILE A 44 -20.28 3.74 5.01
C ILE A 44 -19.20 4.82 4.98
N ASP A 45 -19.41 5.86 5.78
CA ASP A 45 -18.40 6.88 6.04
C ASP A 45 -17.84 6.61 7.43
N ILE A 46 -16.50 6.60 7.54
CA ILE A 46 -15.81 6.28 8.79
C ILE A 46 -14.96 7.48 9.19
N THR A 47 -15.10 7.92 10.44
CA THR A 47 -14.26 8.96 11.02
C THR A 47 -13.37 8.34 12.07
N VAL A 48 -12.07 8.59 12.00
CA VAL A 48 -11.06 7.97 12.86
C VAL A 48 -10.23 9.05 13.53
N ASP A 49 -9.96 8.89 14.83
CA ASP A 49 -9.05 9.75 15.58
C ASP A 49 -7.71 9.04 15.77
N VAL A 50 -6.63 9.74 15.38
CA VAL A 50 -5.26 9.28 15.56
C VAL A 50 -4.53 10.36 16.37
N ASN A 51 -4.35 10.17 17.66
CA ASN A 51 -3.63 11.09 18.54
C ASN A 51 -4.13 12.54 18.46
N GLY A 52 -5.44 12.73 18.34
CA GLY A 52 -6.06 14.05 18.24
C GLY A 52 -6.31 14.53 16.82
N ASP A 53 -5.70 13.92 15.84
CA ASP A 53 -5.95 14.22 14.44
C ASP A 53 -7.10 13.36 13.91
N THR A 54 -8.04 13.99 13.21
CA THR A 54 -9.22 13.31 12.69
C THR A 54 -9.07 13.04 11.20
N TYR A 55 -9.34 11.80 10.80
CA TYR A 55 -9.34 11.37 9.40
C TYR A 55 -10.73 10.87 9.04
N GLU A 56 -11.20 11.24 7.85
CA GLU A 56 -12.51 10.82 7.37
C GLU A 56 -12.36 10.04 6.06
N PHE A 57 -12.99 8.87 6.00
CA PHE A 57 -12.99 8.01 4.83
C PHE A 57 -14.43 7.80 4.38
N LYS A 58 -14.74 8.21 3.16
CA LYS A 58 -16.11 8.17 2.63
C LYS A 58 -16.30 7.05 1.64
N LYS A 59 -17.53 6.57 1.52
CA LYS A 59 -17.94 5.55 0.55
C LYS A 59 -17.13 4.27 0.68
N ILE A 60 -16.96 3.81 1.90
CA ILE A 60 -16.20 2.59 2.18
C ILE A 60 -17.13 1.38 2.12
N PRO A 61 -16.82 0.37 1.29
CA PRO A 61 -17.63 -0.84 1.22
C PRO A 61 -17.65 -1.57 2.57
N SER A 62 -18.83 -1.76 3.13
CA SER A 62 -18.97 -2.35 4.47
C SER A 62 -18.65 -3.84 4.52
N ASN A 63 -18.68 -4.52 3.37
CA ASN A 63 -18.44 -5.96 3.26
C ASN A 63 -16.96 -6.33 3.11
N LEU A 64 -16.07 -5.37 3.14
CA LEU A 64 -14.63 -5.59 3.06
C LEU A 64 -13.96 -5.36 4.41
N SER A 65 -12.73 -5.87 4.58
CA SER A 65 -11.88 -5.66 5.76
C SER A 65 -10.69 -4.78 5.46
N ILE A 66 -10.39 -4.58 4.19
CA ILE A 66 -9.26 -3.77 3.74
C ILE A 66 -9.61 -3.15 2.40
N VAL A 67 -9.23 -1.90 2.21
CA VAL A 67 -9.50 -1.17 0.97
C VAL A 67 -8.52 0.00 0.83
N SER A 68 -8.33 0.45 -0.41
CA SER A 68 -7.53 1.65 -0.69
C SER A 68 -8.47 2.78 -1.14
N PRO A 69 -8.88 3.67 -0.23
CA PRO A 69 -9.81 4.76 -0.58
C PRO A 69 -9.16 5.84 -1.42
N ASN A 70 -7.85 6.01 -1.28
CA ASN A 70 -7.08 7.02 -2.02
C ASN A 70 -5.76 6.40 -2.46
N LYS A 71 -5.14 6.97 -3.48
CA LYS A 71 -3.86 6.49 -3.99
C LYS A 71 -2.80 6.52 -2.87
N GLY A 72 -2.18 5.39 -2.62
CA GLY A 72 -1.14 5.25 -1.61
C GLY A 72 -1.64 5.11 -0.19
N ILE A 73 -2.96 5.12 0.03
CA ILE A 73 -3.56 4.96 1.36
C ILE A 73 -4.33 3.65 1.39
N ILE A 74 -4.06 2.83 2.39
CA ILE A 74 -4.78 1.58 2.63
C ILE A 74 -5.31 1.60 4.05
N ILE A 75 -6.58 1.26 4.22
CA ILE A 75 -7.22 1.21 5.53
C ILE A 75 -7.74 -0.19 5.81
N SER A 76 -7.73 -0.57 7.08
CA SER A 76 -8.26 -1.87 7.52
C SER A 76 -8.72 -1.81 8.96
N ASP A 77 -9.72 -2.63 9.27
CA ASP A 77 -10.16 -2.89 10.65
C ASP A 77 -9.51 -4.15 11.23
N ASN A 78 -8.64 -4.78 10.48
CA ASN A 78 -8.06 -6.09 10.82
C ASN A 78 -6.53 -6.03 10.73
N VAL A 79 -5.87 -6.31 11.85
CA VAL A 79 -4.40 -6.25 11.92
C VAL A 79 -3.74 -7.29 11.00
N GLU A 80 -4.34 -8.47 10.86
CA GLU A 80 -3.78 -9.53 10.02
C GLU A 80 -3.81 -9.15 8.54
N ASP A 81 -4.92 -8.58 8.08
CA ASP A 81 -5.04 -8.12 6.70
C ASP A 81 -4.06 -6.98 6.42
N MET A 82 -3.92 -6.04 7.35
CA MET A 82 -2.96 -4.95 7.22
C MET A 82 -1.52 -5.48 7.20
N THR A 83 -1.20 -6.45 8.05
CA THR A 83 0.12 -7.07 8.09
C THR A 83 0.47 -7.71 6.75
N LYS A 84 -0.47 -8.44 6.17
CA LYS A 84 -0.27 -9.06 4.84
C LYS A 84 -0.02 -8.01 3.77
N GLU A 85 -0.76 -6.92 3.80
CA GLU A 85 -0.59 -5.83 2.83
C GLU A 85 0.79 -5.18 2.95
N VAL A 86 1.25 -4.95 4.17
CA VAL A 86 2.60 -4.42 4.42
C VAL A 86 3.66 -5.39 3.91
N GLU A 87 3.51 -6.67 4.19
CA GLU A 87 4.44 -7.71 3.72
C GLU A 87 4.52 -7.75 2.19
N VAL A 88 3.37 -7.70 1.51
CA VAL A 88 3.32 -7.66 0.04
C VAL A 88 4.04 -6.41 -0.47
N THR A 89 3.83 -5.27 0.15
CA THR A 89 4.49 -4.02 -0.24
C THR A 89 6.01 -4.11 -0.07
N ILE A 90 6.47 -4.70 1.04
CA ILE A 90 7.90 -4.92 1.31
C ILE A 90 8.49 -5.85 0.26
N ASN A 91 7.83 -6.97 -0.03
CA ASN A 91 8.31 -7.95 -0.99
C ASN A 91 8.38 -7.37 -2.40
N ASN A 92 7.38 -6.60 -2.80
CA ASN A 92 7.39 -5.93 -4.10
C ASN A 92 8.53 -4.93 -4.22
N SER A 93 8.79 -4.18 -3.16
CA SER A 93 9.92 -3.23 -3.12
C SER A 93 11.25 -3.96 -3.19
N GLN A 94 11.39 -5.08 -2.50
CA GLN A 94 12.60 -5.89 -2.54
C GLN A 94 12.85 -6.44 -3.95
N GLN A 95 11.81 -6.90 -4.63
CA GLN A 95 11.93 -7.37 -6.02
C GLN A 95 12.38 -6.26 -6.97
N ILE A 96 11.89 -5.04 -6.77
CA ILE A 96 12.31 -3.90 -7.57
C ILE A 96 13.79 -3.59 -7.33
N ILE A 97 14.25 -3.60 -6.09
CA ILE A 97 15.66 -3.38 -5.74
C ILE A 97 16.54 -4.45 -6.39
N ASP A 98 16.16 -5.72 -6.27
CA ASP A 98 16.89 -6.84 -6.86
C ASP A 98 16.97 -6.70 -8.38
N SER A 99 15.89 -6.28 -9.01
CA SER A 99 15.84 -6.02 -10.46
C SER A 99 16.78 -4.89 -10.86
N ILE A 100 16.85 -3.82 -10.07
CA ILE A 100 17.76 -2.70 -10.32
C ILE A 100 19.21 -3.16 -10.23
N ASP A 101 19.56 -3.92 -9.21
CA ASP A 101 20.93 -4.44 -9.03
C ASP A 101 21.32 -5.36 -10.18
N TYR A 102 20.41 -6.22 -10.62
CA TYR A 102 20.63 -7.06 -11.80
C TYR A 102 20.91 -6.21 -13.04
N HIS A 103 20.09 -5.21 -13.31
CA HIS A 103 20.25 -4.35 -14.48
C HIS A 103 21.52 -3.52 -14.41
N LYS A 104 21.92 -3.09 -13.21
CA LYS A 104 23.21 -2.41 -13.02
C LYS A 104 24.37 -3.32 -13.38
N SER A 105 24.31 -4.60 -13.02
CA SER A 105 25.37 -5.55 -13.36
C SER A 105 25.49 -5.76 -14.86
N ILE A 106 24.38 -5.76 -15.60
CA ILE A 106 24.41 -5.83 -17.08
C ILE A 106 25.11 -4.60 -17.66
N ILE A 107 24.77 -3.40 -17.20
CA ILE A 107 25.37 -2.17 -17.69
C ILE A 107 26.87 -2.13 -17.37
N ASN A 108 27.25 -2.57 -16.17
CA ASN A 108 28.68 -2.60 -15.77
C ASN A 108 29.50 -3.57 -16.60
N ALA A 109 28.87 -4.64 -17.12
CA ALA A 109 29.55 -5.65 -17.93
C ALA A 109 29.47 -5.38 -19.42
N LYS A 110 28.83 -4.30 -19.87
CA LYS A 110 28.53 -4.08 -21.29
C LYS A 110 29.75 -4.12 -22.20
N ASP A 111 30.84 -3.48 -21.79
CA ASP A 111 32.07 -3.44 -22.60
C ASP A 111 32.70 -4.82 -22.70
N ASP A 112 32.71 -5.58 -21.62
CA ASP A 112 33.23 -6.95 -21.61
C ASP A 112 32.39 -7.86 -22.48
N LEU A 113 31.04 -7.74 -22.39
CA LEU A 113 30.12 -8.53 -23.19
C LEU A 113 30.29 -8.23 -24.68
N LEU A 114 30.34 -6.96 -25.04
CA LEU A 114 30.54 -6.53 -26.44
C LEU A 114 31.93 -6.89 -26.95
N GLY A 115 32.96 -6.80 -26.10
CA GLY A 115 34.33 -7.15 -26.44
C GLY A 115 34.50 -8.63 -26.77
N ILE A 116 33.73 -9.52 -26.14
CA ILE A 116 33.75 -10.95 -26.47
C ILE A 116 33.21 -11.20 -27.88
N LEU A 117 32.13 -10.49 -28.24
CA LEU A 117 31.49 -10.63 -29.54
C LEU A 117 32.26 -9.90 -30.65
N ASN A 118 32.90 -8.78 -30.33
CA ASN A 118 33.65 -7.96 -31.27
C ASN A 118 34.88 -7.39 -30.60
N PRO A 119 36.07 -7.97 -30.83
CA PRO A 119 37.33 -7.52 -30.18
C PRO A 119 37.66 -6.05 -30.39
N ARG A 120 37.10 -5.42 -31.40
CA ARG A 120 37.27 -4.01 -31.69
C ARG A 120 36.78 -3.10 -30.55
N PHE A 121 35.68 -3.48 -29.91
CA PHE A 121 35.14 -2.73 -28.76
C PHE A 121 36.07 -2.83 -27.56
N ALA A 122 36.66 -3.99 -27.32
CA ALA A 122 37.60 -4.18 -26.22
C ALA A 122 38.84 -3.28 -26.35
N LYS A 123 39.32 -3.09 -27.57
CA LYS A 123 40.50 -2.23 -27.85
C LYS A 123 40.21 -0.76 -27.65
N GLU A 124 38.99 -0.32 -27.99
CA GLU A 124 38.61 1.09 -27.85
C GLU A 124 38.54 1.53 -26.39
N LYS A 125 38.37 0.59 -25.47
CA LYS A 125 38.29 0.84 -24.05
C LYS A 125 39.62 1.27 -23.43
N GLU A 126 40.70 0.90 -24.04
CA GLU A 126 42.06 1.27 -23.60
C GLU A 126 42.41 2.74 -23.95
#